data_fafbda4a0de2f65bc9b776236805c419
#
_entry.id   fafbda4a0de2f65bc9b776236805c419
#
_cell.length_a   1.000
_cell.length_b   1.000
_cell.length_c   1.000
_cell.angle_alpha   90.00
_cell.angle_beta   90.00
_cell.angle_gamma   90.00
#
_symmetry.space_group_name_H-M   'P 1'
#
loop_
_entity.id
_entity.type
_entity.pdbx_description
1 polymer ?
#
loop_
_entity_poly.entity_id
_entity_poly.type
_entity_poly.pdbx_seq_one_letter_code
_entity_poly.pdbx_strand_id
1 'polypeptide(L)'
;MKKISMYIVLVLVGLMLIVPTGASAQKKMKKDAVLWAAEDLKWEALPGGPPGVMSVTLWGDQTKGAYGGLTKFPAGFKAPLHYHTYDTKIVVVKGAYTYNGKKYGPGSYVSVPGGSKHESAGVADSESIFFIEQPGAFDIKIIEPPAEKK
;
A
#
# COMPACT_ATOMS: atom_id res chain seq x y z
N MET A 1 -45.53 35.65 70.74
CA MET A 1 -45.17 34.28 70.30
C MET A 1 -44.61 34.39 68.92
N LYS A 2 -43.26 34.39 68.75
CA LYS A 2 -42.57 34.54 67.43
C LYS A 2 -42.12 33.16 67.01
N LYS A 3 -42.58 32.73 65.79
CA LYS A 3 -42.15 31.47 65.16
C LYS A 3 -40.82 31.70 64.46
N ILE A 4 -39.77 31.01 64.86
CA ILE A 4 -38.48 31.01 64.26
C ILE A 4 -38.51 29.93 63.16
N SER A 5 -38.44 30.36 61.93
CA SER A 5 -38.36 29.46 60.76
C SER A 5 -36.89 29.15 60.50
N MET A 6 -36.51 27.87 60.66
CA MET A 6 -35.16 27.38 60.47
C MET A 6 -34.98 26.93 59.01
N TYR A 7 -34.24 27.71 58.23
CA TYR A 7 -33.85 27.33 56.86
C TYR A 7 -32.64 26.40 56.94
N ILE A 8 -32.84 25.16 56.51
CA ILE A 8 -31.74 24.20 56.34
C ILE A 8 -31.14 24.49 54.94
N VAL A 9 -29.93 25.02 54.94
CA VAL A 9 -29.14 25.17 53.72
C VAL A 9 -28.40 23.86 53.44
N LEU A 10 -28.86 23.12 52.44
CA LEU A 10 -28.20 21.91 51.94
C LEU A 10 -27.03 22.34 51.03
N VAL A 11 -25.81 22.29 51.56
CA VAL A 11 -24.58 22.46 50.75
C VAL A 11 -24.26 21.13 50.07
N LEU A 12 -24.59 21.02 48.82
CA LEU A 12 -24.15 19.93 47.95
C LEU A 12 -22.68 20.15 47.54
N VAL A 13 -21.77 19.49 48.28
CA VAL A 13 -20.35 19.40 47.87
C VAL A 13 -20.26 18.41 46.71
N GLY A 14 -20.21 18.93 45.47
CA GLY A 14 -19.94 18.13 44.29
C GLY A 14 -18.49 17.65 44.30
N LEU A 15 -18.28 16.38 44.62
CA LEU A 15 -17.00 15.71 44.48
C LEU A 15 -16.69 15.52 42.99
N MET A 16 -15.94 16.44 42.42
CA MET A 16 -15.48 16.35 41.02
C MET A 16 -14.38 15.30 40.94
N LEU A 17 -14.71 14.09 40.52
CA LEU A 17 -13.74 13.04 40.23
C LEU A 17 -12.90 13.47 39.01
N ILE A 18 -11.72 13.99 39.26
CA ILE A 18 -10.69 14.22 38.25
C ILE A 18 -10.17 12.84 37.83
N VAL A 19 -10.71 12.30 36.73
CA VAL A 19 -10.14 11.12 36.07
C VAL A 19 -8.86 11.57 35.40
N PRO A 20 -7.67 11.12 35.80
CA PRO A 20 -6.47 11.43 35.04
C PRO A 20 -6.57 10.74 33.68
N THR A 21 -6.82 11.52 32.64
CA THR A 21 -6.65 11.05 31.27
C THR A 21 -5.16 10.81 31.10
N GLY A 22 -4.76 9.56 31.35
CA GLY A 22 -3.41 9.10 31.07
C GLY A 22 -3.17 9.23 29.57
N ALA A 23 -2.63 10.37 29.14
CA ALA A 23 -2.05 10.50 27.83
C ALA A 23 -0.88 9.51 27.77
N SER A 24 -1.14 8.31 27.25
CA SER A 24 -0.10 7.36 26.90
C SER A 24 0.77 8.05 25.85
N ALA A 25 1.88 8.63 26.30
CA ALA A 25 2.90 9.16 25.38
C ALA A 25 3.45 7.95 24.63
N GLN A 26 2.89 7.67 23.46
CA GLN A 26 3.48 6.72 22.52
C GLN A 26 4.91 7.19 22.28
N LYS A 27 5.85 6.46 22.84
CA LYS A 27 7.29 6.68 22.65
C LYS A 27 7.53 6.55 21.13
N LYS A 28 7.64 7.70 20.46
CA LYS A 28 7.90 7.77 19.02
C LYS A 28 9.23 7.07 18.79
N MET A 29 9.19 5.82 18.32
CA MET A 29 10.41 5.09 17.96
C MET A 29 11.09 5.90 16.86
N LYS A 30 12.31 6.37 17.14
CA LYS A 30 13.16 7.01 16.15
C LYS A 30 13.51 5.93 15.14
N LYS A 31 12.93 5.99 13.96
CA LYS A 31 13.33 5.13 12.85
C LYS A 31 14.55 5.77 12.21
N ASP A 32 15.59 4.99 12.00
CA ASP A 32 16.76 5.43 11.23
C ASP A 32 16.36 5.65 9.77
N ALA A 33 17.11 6.51 9.06
CA ALA A 33 16.94 6.70 7.64
C ALA A 33 17.30 5.41 6.89
N VAL A 34 16.48 5.04 5.90
CA VAL A 34 16.76 3.93 4.97
C VAL A 34 17.18 4.54 3.65
N LEU A 35 18.40 4.26 3.22
CA LEU A 35 19.01 4.83 2.02
C LEU A 35 19.47 3.68 1.10
N TRP A 36 18.99 3.70 -0.14
CA TRP A 36 19.37 2.74 -1.17
C TRP A 36 20.00 3.49 -2.35
N ALA A 37 21.27 3.26 -2.62
CA ALA A 37 21.86 3.70 -3.87
C ALA A 37 21.39 2.77 -5.01
N ALA A 38 21.23 3.29 -6.22
CA ALA A 38 20.71 2.50 -7.34
C ALA A 38 21.61 1.29 -7.68
N GLU A 39 22.93 1.45 -7.52
CA GLU A 39 23.93 0.41 -7.73
C GLU A 39 23.91 -0.70 -6.68
N ASP A 40 23.35 -0.45 -5.50
CA ASP A 40 23.24 -1.43 -4.41
C ASP A 40 21.98 -2.29 -4.51
N LEU A 41 21.07 -1.95 -5.41
CA LEU A 41 19.79 -2.65 -5.58
C LEU A 41 20.01 -4.06 -6.15
N LYS A 42 19.63 -5.08 -5.40
CA LYS A 42 19.69 -6.48 -5.84
C LYS A 42 18.35 -6.89 -6.44
N TRP A 43 18.34 -7.00 -7.76
CA TRP A 43 17.16 -7.44 -8.49
C TRP A 43 17.02 -8.95 -8.44
N GLU A 44 15.88 -9.44 -7.98
CA GLU A 44 15.55 -10.86 -7.89
C GLU A 44 14.24 -11.12 -8.66
N ALA A 45 13.98 -12.38 -9.04
CA ALA A 45 12.71 -12.74 -9.63
C ALA A 45 11.56 -12.37 -8.67
N LEU A 46 10.50 -11.75 -9.18
CA LEU A 46 9.35 -11.38 -8.36
C LEU A 46 8.71 -12.64 -7.75
N PRO A 47 8.71 -12.81 -6.43
CA PRO A 47 8.12 -13.98 -5.80
C PRO A 47 6.63 -14.11 -6.14
N GLY A 48 6.22 -15.27 -6.69
CA GLY A 48 4.84 -15.48 -7.14
C GLY A 48 4.41 -14.68 -8.36
N GLY A 49 5.35 -13.95 -8.98
CA GLY A 49 5.10 -13.13 -10.16
C GLY A 49 5.29 -13.88 -11.48
N PRO A 50 4.94 -13.25 -12.61
CA PRO A 50 5.16 -13.79 -13.94
C PRO A 50 6.65 -13.97 -14.27
N PRO A 51 7.02 -14.94 -15.13
CA PRO A 51 8.40 -15.13 -15.55
C PRO A 51 9.02 -13.87 -16.16
N GLY A 52 10.28 -13.61 -15.80
CA GLY A 52 11.06 -12.46 -16.30
C GLY A 52 10.78 -11.14 -15.58
N VAL A 53 9.76 -11.05 -14.77
CA VAL A 53 9.53 -9.89 -13.91
C VAL A 53 10.47 -9.96 -12.70
N MET A 54 11.18 -8.85 -12.45
CA MET A 54 12.13 -8.73 -11.34
C MET A 54 11.62 -7.72 -10.31
N SER A 55 12.05 -7.87 -9.07
CA SER A 55 11.71 -6.93 -7.99
C SER A 55 12.86 -6.67 -7.04
N VAL A 56 12.75 -5.55 -6.32
CA VAL A 56 13.58 -5.20 -5.15
C VAL A 56 12.64 -4.71 -4.07
N THR A 57 12.62 -5.36 -2.92
CA THR A 57 11.89 -4.86 -1.76
C THR A 57 12.73 -3.78 -1.06
N LEU A 58 12.22 -2.55 -1.00
CA LEU A 58 12.88 -1.42 -0.34
C LEU A 58 12.50 -1.33 1.14
N TRP A 59 11.29 -1.73 1.50
CA TRP A 59 10.80 -1.83 2.88
C TRP A 59 9.68 -2.86 2.98
N GLY A 60 9.48 -3.41 4.18
CA GLY A 60 8.45 -4.43 4.43
C GLY A 60 8.84 -5.82 3.94
N ASP A 61 7.87 -6.66 3.64
CA ASP A 61 8.05 -8.02 3.14
C ASP A 61 6.97 -8.35 2.11
N GLN A 62 7.34 -8.30 0.83
CA GLN A 62 6.39 -8.53 -0.27
C GLN A 62 5.81 -9.96 -0.31
N THR A 63 6.34 -10.89 0.47
CA THR A 63 5.84 -12.27 0.55
C THR A 63 4.86 -12.50 1.71
N LYS A 64 4.80 -11.59 2.69
CA LYS A 64 4.05 -11.80 3.94
C LYS A 64 3.11 -10.66 4.32
N GLY A 65 3.36 -9.44 3.84
CA GLY A 65 2.59 -8.29 4.32
C GLY A 65 2.83 -7.02 3.53
N ALA A 66 2.57 -5.89 4.17
CA ALA A 66 2.74 -4.57 3.56
C ALA A 66 4.19 -4.34 3.12
N TYR A 67 4.36 -3.79 1.94
CA TYR A 67 5.68 -3.52 1.37
C TYR A 67 5.67 -2.35 0.41
N GLY A 68 6.88 -1.84 0.15
CA GLY A 68 7.15 -0.96 -0.98
C GLY A 68 8.45 -1.38 -1.65
N GLY A 69 8.48 -1.31 -2.97
CA GLY A 69 9.62 -1.78 -3.73
C GLY A 69 9.61 -1.32 -5.18
N LEU A 70 10.65 -1.72 -5.90
CA LEU A 70 10.72 -1.53 -7.34
C LEU A 70 10.35 -2.83 -8.05
N THR A 71 9.57 -2.72 -9.12
CA THR A 71 9.27 -3.83 -10.03
C THR A 71 9.77 -3.46 -11.42
N LYS A 72 10.39 -4.43 -12.09
CA LYS A 72 10.93 -4.26 -13.42
C LYS A 72 10.28 -5.26 -14.38
N PHE A 73 9.65 -4.73 -15.42
CA PHE A 73 9.17 -5.52 -16.55
C PHE A 73 10.25 -5.59 -17.64
N PRO A 74 10.53 -6.76 -18.19
CA PRO A 74 11.40 -6.86 -19.37
C PRO A 74 10.75 -6.20 -20.59
N ALA A 75 11.54 -5.96 -21.63
CA ALA A 75 11.05 -5.43 -22.89
C ALA A 75 9.90 -6.31 -23.46
N GLY A 76 8.84 -5.66 -23.91
CA GLY A 76 7.69 -6.33 -24.50
C GLY A 76 6.80 -7.11 -23.53
N PHE A 77 7.04 -7.03 -22.21
CA PHE A 77 6.22 -7.73 -21.24
C PHE A 77 4.75 -7.27 -21.25
N LYS A 78 3.86 -8.26 -21.20
CA LYS A 78 2.41 -8.07 -21.07
C LYS A 78 1.88 -9.06 -20.04
N ALA A 79 1.18 -8.55 -19.04
CA ALA A 79 0.38 -9.37 -18.14
C ALA A 79 -1.04 -9.50 -18.71
N PRO A 80 -1.57 -10.73 -18.80
CA PRO A 80 -2.96 -10.94 -19.22
C PRO A 80 -3.94 -10.34 -18.21
N LEU A 81 -5.23 -10.41 -18.50
CA LEU A 81 -6.28 -9.95 -17.60
C LEU A 81 -6.12 -10.62 -16.23
N HIS A 82 -5.97 -9.79 -15.19
CA HIS A 82 -5.73 -10.23 -13.82
C HIS A 82 -6.27 -9.23 -12.79
N TYR A 83 -6.14 -9.57 -11.53
CA TYR A 83 -6.36 -8.67 -10.41
C TYR A 83 -5.41 -9.00 -9.25
N HIS A 84 -5.25 -8.05 -8.33
CA HIS A 84 -4.55 -8.22 -7.06
C HIS A 84 -5.54 -8.17 -5.90
N THR A 85 -5.27 -8.85 -4.80
CA THR A 85 -6.14 -8.80 -3.61
C THR A 85 -6.14 -7.42 -2.97
N TYR A 86 -5.00 -6.75 -2.96
CA TYR A 86 -4.80 -5.47 -2.29
C TYR A 86 -4.70 -4.31 -3.26
N ASP A 87 -5.04 -3.12 -2.75
CA ASP A 87 -4.80 -1.87 -3.48
C ASP A 87 -3.33 -1.77 -3.87
N THR A 88 -3.09 -1.41 -5.12
CA THR A 88 -1.73 -1.25 -5.65
C THR A 88 -1.52 0.20 -6.06
N LYS A 89 -0.51 0.83 -5.48
CA LYS A 89 -0.08 2.18 -5.85
C LYS A 89 1.21 2.08 -6.65
N ILE A 90 1.25 2.74 -7.79
CA ILE A 90 2.34 2.64 -8.76
C ILE A 90 2.83 4.04 -9.12
N VAL A 91 4.15 4.23 -9.09
CA VAL A 91 4.80 5.40 -9.70
C VAL A 91 5.72 4.90 -10.81
N VAL A 92 5.56 5.41 -12.01
CA VAL A 92 6.41 5.04 -13.15
C VAL A 92 7.75 5.75 -13.01
N VAL A 93 8.84 4.98 -12.98
CA VAL A 93 10.23 5.48 -12.87
C VAL A 93 10.91 5.52 -14.23
N LYS A 94 10.77 4.46 -15.03
CA LYS A 94 11.41 4.31 -16.35
C LYS A 94 10.47 3.58 -17.31
N GLY A 95 10.54 3.88 -18.59
CA GLY A 95 9.73 3.26 -19.63
C GLY A 95 8.28 3.73 -19.57
N ALA A 96 7.34 2.83 -19.46
CA ALA A 96 5.93 3.13 -19.23
C ALA A 96 5.20 1.96 -18.58
N TYR A 97 4.12 2.28 -17.88
CA TYR A 97 3.11 1.34 -17.43
C TYR A 97 1.86 1.50 -18.28
N THR A 98 1.37 0.42 -18.86
CA THR A 98 0.12 0.40 -19.59
C THR A 98 -0.95 -0.25 -18.71
N TYR A 99 -2.10 0.41 -18.55
CA TYR A 99 -3.26 -0.08 -17.82
C TYR A 99 -4.48 -0.08 -18.77
N ASN A 100 -5.03 -1.24 -19.06
CA ASN A 100 -6.14 -1.43 -19.98
C ASN A 100 -5.94 -0.66 -21.30
N GLY A 101 -4.77 -0.79 -21.91
CA GLY A 101 -4.40 -0.15 -23.17
C GLY A 101 -3.95 1.31 -23.07
N LYS A 102 -4.20 2.00 -21.94
CA LYS A 102 -3.72 3.38 -21.75
C LYS A 102 -2.32 3.40 -21.15
N LYS A 103 -1.42 4.15 -21.79
CA LYS A 103 0.00 4.27 -21.43
C LYS A 103 0.25 5.44 -20.49
N TYR A 104 1.06 5.18 -19.45
CA TYR A 104 1.50 6.15 -18.43
C TYR A 104 3.02 6.19 -18.40
N GLY A 105 3.62 7.33 -18.71
CA GLY A 105 5.07 7.54 -18.75
C GLY A 105 5.69 7.87 -17.40
N PRO A 106 7.02 8.08 -17.33
CA PRO A 106 7.73 8.42 -16.10
C PRO A 106 7.12 9.61 -15.35
N GLY A 107 7.05 9.52 -14.01
CA GLY A 107 6.40 10.50 -13.14
C GLY A 107 4.89 10.31 -12.99
N SER A 108 4.26 9.43 -13.79
CA SER A 108 2.84 9.13 -13.62
C SER A 108 2.58 8.33 -12.36
N TYR A 109 1.45 8.63 -11.71
CA TYR A 109 0.89 7.87 -10.59
C TYR A 109 -0.35 7.10 -11.03
N VAL A 110 -0.42 5.82 -10.66
CA VAL A 110 -1.57 4.95 -10.92
C VAL A 110 -1.96 4.27 -9.60
N SER A 111 -3.24 4.33 -9.25
CA SER A 111 -3.80 3.63 -8.09
C SER A 111 -4.85 2.63 -8.60
N VAL A 112 -4.63 1.37 -8.33
CA VAL A 112 -5.50 0.25 -8.73
C VAL A 112 -6.12 -0.34 -7.46
N PRO A 113 -7.44 -0.19 -7.24
CA PRO A 113 -8.11 -0.82 -6.10
C PRO A 113 -8.01 -2.35 -6.14
N GLY A 114 -7.93 -2.97 -4.97
CA GLY A 114 -7.96 -4.43 -4.86
C GLY A 114 -9.20 -5.03 -5.53
N GLY A 115 -9.03 -6.18 -6.19
CA GLY A 115 -10.09 -6.84 -6.96
C GLY A 115 -10.37 -6.21 -8.34
N SER A 116 -9.77 -5.06 -8.69
CA SER A 116 -9.96 -4.44 -10.01
C SER A 116 -9.27 -5.26 -11.10
N LYS A 117 -10.07 -5.77 -12.04
CA LYS A 117 -9.59 -6.55 -13.18
C LYS A 117 -8.93 -5.65 -14.22
N HIS A 118 -7.73 -5.98 -14.62
CA HIS A 118 -7.00 -5.18 -15.61
C HIS A 118 -5.94 -5.99 -16.35
N GLU A 119 -5.53 -5.48 -17.51
CA GLU A 119 -4.32 -5.85 -18.21
C GLU A 119 -3.24 -4.82 -17.94
N SER A 120 -1.98 -5.26 -17.87
CA SER A 120 -0.85 -4.35 -17.77
C SER A 120 0.29 -4.74 -18.69
N ALA A 121 1.07 -3.74 -19.10
CA ALA A 121 2.23 -3.96 -19.96
C ALA A 121 3.32 -2.92 -19.69
N GLY A 122 4.57 -3.28 -20.07
CA GLY A 122 5.68 -2.35 -20.23
C GLY A 122 5.77 -1.78 -21.64
N VAL A 123 6.91 -1.19 -21.98
CA VAL A 123 7.23 -0.79 -23.36
C VAL A 123 7.77 -1.96 -24.16
N ALA A 124 7.66 -1.87 -25.49
CA ALA A 124 7.98 -2.99 -26.38
C ALA A 124 9.49 -3.26 -26.52
N ASP A 125 10.30 -2.22 -26.44
CA ASP A 125 11.70 -2.20 -26.88
C ASP A 125 12.71 -2.01 -25.73
N SER A 126 12.25 -1.81 -24.50
CA SER A 126 13.11 -1.61 -23.35
C SER A 126 12.44 -2.04 -22.05
N GLU A 127 13.20 -2.02 -20.95
CA GLU A 127 12.68 -2.27 -19.62
C GLU A 127 11.73 -1.14 -19.16
N SER A 128 10.74 -1.51 -18.36
CA SER A 128 9.95 -0.56 -17.58
C SER A 128 10.17 -0.79 -16.09
N ILE A 129 10.35 0.29 -15.33
CA ILE A 129 10.59 0.23 -13.88
C ILE A 129 9.54 1.07 -13.16
N PHE A 130 8.96 0.50 -12.12
CA PHE A 130 7.90 1.11 -11.32
C PHE A 130 8.27 1.02 -9.85
N PHE A 131 8.00 2.06 -9.06
CA PHE A 131 7.83 1.92 -7.63
C PHE A 131 6.41 1.41 -7.37
N ILE A 132 6.28 0.38 -6.54
CA ILE A 132 5.00 -0.22 -6.15
C ILE A 132 4.90 -0.25 -4.64
N GLU A 133 3.71 0.09 -4.12
CA GLU A 133 3.33 -0.03 -2.72
C GLU A 133 2.02 -0.80 -2.61
N GLN A 134 1.98 -1.78 -1.69
CA GLN A 134 0.77 -2.53 -1.33
C GLN A 134 0.66 -2.70 0.19
N PRO A 135 -0.57 -2.67 0.77
CA PRO A 135 -0.77 -2.87 2.20
C PRO A 135 -0.74 -4.34 2.65
N GLY A 136 -0.54 -5.28 1.74
CA GLY A 136 -0.45 -6.72 1.99
C GLY A 136 0.56 -7.39 1.08
N ALA A 137 0.70 -8.70 1.22
CA ALA A 137 1.60 -9.49 0.40
C ALA A 137 1.26 -9.38 -1.10
N PHE A 138 2.28 -9.45 -1.96
CA PHE A 138 2.08 -9.49 -3.39
C PHE A 138 1.32 -10.77 -3.79
N ASP A 139 0.30 -10.60 -4.60
CA ASP A 139 -0.35 -11.67 -5.35
C ASP A 139 -0.74 -11.20 -6.74
N ILE A 140 -0.94 -12.15 -7.65
CA ILE A 140 -1.53 -11.93 -8.97
C ILE A 140 -2.48 -13.07 -9.28
N LYS A 141 -3.73 -12.75 -9.61
CA LYS A 141 -4.76 -13.73 -9.91
C LYS A 141 -5.17 -13.57 -11.37
N ILE A 142 -4.66 -14.45 -12.20
CA ILE A 142 -4.94 -14.47 -13.63
C ILE A 142 -6.39 -14.90 -13.86
N ILE A 143 -7.08 -14.23 -14.77
CA ILE A 143 -8.43 -14.55 -15.20
C ILE A 143 -8.32 -15.28 -16.54
N GLU A 144 -8.60 -16.56 -16.52
CA GLU A 144 -8.64 -17.35 -17.75
C GLU A 144 -9.85 -16.95 -18.61
N PRO A 145 -9.67 -16.79 -19.92
CA PRO A 145 -10.82 -16.62 -20.81
C PRO A 145 -11.73 -17.86 -20.71
N PRO A 146 -13.05 -17.70 -20.92
CA PRO A 146 -13.95 -18.83 -20.97
C PRO A 146 -13.47 -19.85 -22.02
N ALA A 147 -13.45 -21.13 -21.66
CA ALA A 147 -13.11 -22.19 -22.61
C ALA A 147 -14.01 -22.08 -23.84
N GLU A 148 -13.42 -22.01 -25.03
CA GLU A 148 -14.18 -22.04 -26.27
C GLU A 148 -15.01 -23.34 -26.31
N LYS A 149 -16.32 -23.20 -26.34
CA LYS A 149 -17.20 -24.36 -26.58
C LYS A 149 -16.97 -24.81 -28.03
N LYS A 150 -16.25 -25.92 -28.17
CA LYS A 150 -16.14 -26.62 -29.46
C LYS A 150 -17.49 -27.20 -29.86
#